data_19958933f161b408e7da429635286749
#
_entry.id   19958933f161b408e7da429635286749
#
_cell.length_a   1.000
_cell.length_b   1.000
_cell.length_c   1.000
_cell.angle_alpha   90.00
_cell.angle_beta   90.00
_cell.angle_gamma   90.00
#
_symmetry.space_group_name_H-M   'P 1'
#
loop_
_entity.id
_entity.type
_entity.pdbx_description
1 polymer ?
#
loop_
_entity_poly.entity_id
_entity_poly.type
_entity_poly.pdbx_seq_one_letter_code
_entity_poly.pdbx_strand_id
1 'polypeptide(L)'
;MMVCLICFVFKYRNGSVVSVVSISYDDILIQRALEQMTTCKSKDRSRHEHLLRSLLVWIHFADAHNIQYWLGYGSLVGYVQRRGLLPHDHDIDLLMLADETAKLVPYSNANLSDVHILRVHPQWQRIGLKSRKRYPSKGINFKAPNARLKYRNRSHYVDIWPIYNYNPGKRKTKSNMTTVLTQYDKFYKWLSSPVSWTFPLQPCEFSGMKVWCPAMPDRIVSMLYGAESLNKSNRACVNGSWVKVKL
;
A
#
# COMPACT_ATOMS: atom_id res chain seq x y z
N MET A 1 17.65 15.00 10.45
CA MET A 1 16.20 15.02 10.21
C MET A 1 15.59 16.13 11.06
N MET A 2 15.25 17.27 10.47
CA MET A 2 14.77 18.46 11.18
C MET A 2 13.27 18.32 11.38
N VAL A 3 12.85 18.08 12.62
CA VAL A 3 11.42 18.07 13.00
C VAL A 3 10.96 19.52 13.07
N CYS A 4 10.16 19.93 12.10
CA CYS A 4 9.54 21.26 12.12
C CYS A 4 8.36 21.22 13.10
N LEU A 5 8.56 21.70 14.33
CA LEU A 5 7.51 21.88 15.33
C LEU A 5 6.79 23.20 15.00
N ILE A 6 5.54 23.12 14.57
CA ILE A 6 4.67 24.30 14.49
C ILE A 6 3.95 24.41 15.84
N CYS A 7 4.40 25.37 16.66
CA CYS A 7 3.75 25.68 17.94
C CYS A 7 2.66 26.72 17.72
N PHE A 8 1.40 26.36 18.01
CA PHE A 8 0.32 27.34 18.16
C PHE A 8 0.17 27.69 19.63
N VAL A 9 0.44 28.97 19.99
CA VAL A 9 0.24 29.49 21.34
C VAL A 9 -1.11 30.21 21.38
N PHE A 10 -2.11 29.62 22.04
CA PHE A 10 -3.35 30.32 22.38
C PHE A 10 -3.24 30.86 23.81
N LYS A 11 -3.26 32.18 23.95
CA LYS A 11 -3.25 32.87 25.24
C LYS A 11 -4.67 33.06 25.71
N TYR A 12 -5.14 32.27 26.69
CA TYR A 12 -6.38 32.54 27.41
C TYR A 12 -6.06 33.17 28.75
N ARG A 13 -6.79 34.26 29.08
CA ARG A 13 -6.77 34.91 30.40
C ARG A 13 -7.56 34.03 31.38
N ASN A 14 -6.88 33.36 32.24
CA ASN A 14 -7.19 32.84 33.58
C ASN A 14 -6.41 31.52 33.77
N GLY A 15 -5.37 31.60 34.51
CA GLY A 15 -4.62 30.63 35.35
C GLY A 15 -4.60 29.12 35.10
N SER A 16 -5.04 28.61 33.95
CA SER A 16 -4.98 27.19 33.61
C SER A 16 -3.79 26.92 32.71
N VAL A 17 -3.00 25.94 33.09
CA VAL A 17 -1.89 25.40 32.28
C VAL A 17 -2.49 24.86 30.99
N VAL A 18 -2.27 25.57 29.89
CA VAL A 18 -2.61 25.04 28.56
C VAL A 18 -1.56 24.02 28.18
N SER A 19 -1.92 22.75 28.16
CA SER A 19 -1.07 21.72 27.59
C SER A 19 -0.88 22.01 26.09
N VAL A 20 0.35 22.31 25.69
CA VAL A 20 0.70 22.45 24.28
C VAL A 20 0.66 21.06 23.65
N VAL A 21 -0.37 20.77 22.89
CA VAL A 21 -0.42 19.55 22.06
C VAL A 21 0.46 19.80 20.84
N SER A 22 1.64 19.22 20.81
CA SER A 22 2.49 19.21 19.60
C SER A 22 1.88 18.23 18.61
N ILE A 23 1.32 18.76 17.52
CA ILE A 23 0.82 17.94 16.40
C ILE A 23 2.04 17.67 15.50
N SER A 24 2.32 16.39 15.25
CA SER A 24 3.39 16.00 14.33
C SER A 24 3.04 16.36 12.88
N TYR A 25 4.06 16.58 12.05
CA TYR A 25 3.85 16.78 10.60
C TYR A 25 3.06 15.63 9.97
N ASP A 26 3.31 14.41 10.41
CA ASP A 26 2.64 13.20 9.99
C ASP A 26 1.13 13.21 10.32
N ASP A 27 0.77 13.72 11.50
CA ASP A 27 -0.64 13.86 11.88
C ASP A 27 -1.36 14.90 11.02
N ILE A 28 -0.68 15.99 10.66
CA ILE A 28 -1.23 17.01 9.76
C ILE A 28 -1.50 16.42 8.37
N LEU A 29 -0.56 15.66 7.82
CA LEU A 29 -0.73 14.99 6.52
C LEU A 29 -1.92 14.04 6.53
N ILE A 30 -2.03 13.21 7.56
CA ILE A 30 -3.13 12.25 7.70
C ILE A 30 -4.47 12.97 7.83
N GLN A 31 -4.57 14.02 8.64
CA GLN A 31 -5.82 14.78 8.79
C GLN A 31 -6.26 15.42 7.47
N ARG A 32 -5.35 16.06 6.74
CA ARG A 32 -5.63 16.62 5.40
C ARG A 32 -6.12 15.54 4.41
N ALA A 33 -5.48 14.37 4.40
CA ALA A 33 -5.93 13.26 3.57
C ALA A 33 -7.33 12.79 3.94
N LEU A 34 -7.63 12.69 5.23
CA LEU A 34 -8.96 12.28 5.74
C LEU A 34 -10.07 13.28 5.43
N GLU A 35 -9.77 14.57 5.36
CA GLU A 35 -10.72 15.61 4.96
C GLU A 35 -11.15 15.47 3.50
N GLN A 36 -10.28 14.95 2.63
CA GLN A 36 -10.56 14.72 1.22
C GLN A 36 -11.24 13.37 0.94
N MET A 37 -11.39 12.52 1.99
CA MET A 37 -11.94 11.17 1.84
C MET A 37 -13.46 11.15 1.99
N THR A 38 -14.14 10.56 1.00
CA THR A 38 -15.56 10.24 1.11
C THR A 38 -15.77 9.05 2.04
N THR A 39 -16.73 9.15 2.94
CA THR A 39 -17.15 8.05 3.82
C THR A 39 -18.57 7.62 3.46
N CYS A 40 -18.81 6.31 3.49
CA CYS A 40 -20.13 5.71 3.30
C CYS A 40 -20.68 5.13 4.60
N LYS A 41 -19.79 4.63 5.45
CA LYS A 41 -20.11 4.05 6.77
C LYS A 41 -19.39 4.85 7.86
N SER A 42 -19.97 4.84 9.05
CA SER A 42 -19.34 5.48 10.22
C SER A 42 -17.92 4.98 10.52
N LYS A 43 -17.63 3.72 10.20
CA LYS A 43 -16.31 3.11 10.41
C LYS A 43 -15.29 3.43 9.32
N ASP A 44 -15.68 4.04 8.21
CA ASP A 44 -14.78 4.29 7.08
C ASP A 44 -13.65 5.25 7.47
N ARG A 45 -13.94 6.33 8.19
CA ARG A 45 -12.93 7.30 8.62
C ARG A 45 -11.81 6.63 9.45
N SER A 46 -12.17 5.81 10.44
CA SER A 46 -11.19 5.10 11.25
C SER A 46 -10.38 4.09 10.42
N ARG A 47 -11.02 3.42 9.45
CA ARG A 47 -10.30 2.53 8.52
C ARG A 47 -9.29 3.30 7.68
N HIS A 48 -9.71 4.41 7.07
CA HIS A 48 -8.82 5.25 6.25
C HIS A 48 -7.63 5.75 7.07
N GLU A 49 -7.87 6.21 8.30
CA GLU A 49 -6.80 6.65 9.19
C GLU A 49 -5.79 5.52 9.46
N HIS A 50 -6.25 4.32 9.81
CA HIS A 50 -5.35 3.19 10.04
C HIS A 50 -4.53 2.83 8.81
N LEU A 51 -5.14 2.86 7.61
CA LEU A 51 -4.43 2.57 6.36
C LEU A 51 -3.39 3.64 6.05
N LEU A 52 -3.74 4.92 6.17
CA LEU A 52 -2.80 6.03 5.92
C LEU A 52 -1.64 6.04 6.92
N ARG A 53 -1.90 5.79 8.20
CA ARG A 53 -0.84 5.62 9.22
C ARG A 53 0.06 4.43 8.89
N SER A 54 -0.51 3.32 8.44
CA SER A 54 0.28 2.14 8.04
C SER A 54 1.15 2.43 6.82
N LEU A 55 0.63 3.18 5.83
CA LEU A 55 1.41 3.60 4.67
C LEU A 55 2.58 4.50 5.08
N LEU A 56 2.34 5.45 5.97
CA LEU A 56 3.37 6.37 6.42
C LEU A 56 4.50 5.65 7.18
N VAL A 57 4.15 4.71 8.06
CA VAL A 57 5.14 3.85 8.72
C VAL A 57 5.93 3.03 7.70
N TRP A 58 5.29 2.52 6.66
CA TRP A 58 5.98 1.84 5.58
C TRP A 58 6.94 2.76 4.83
N ILE A 59 6.51 3.97 4.48
CA ILE A 59 7.35 4.96 3.77
C ILE A 59 8.63 5.22 4.57
N HIS A 60 8.51 5.57 5.85
CA HIS A 60 9.66 5.82 6.71
C HIS A 60 10.59 4.61 6.83
N PHE A 61 10.01 3.42 6.97
CA PHE A 61 10.79 2.19 7.03
C PHE A 61 11.52 1.91 5.71
N ALA A 62 10.83 2.04 4.59
CA ALA A 62 11.41 1.78 3.27
C ALA A 62 12.55 2.76 2.94
N ASP A 63 12.36 4.04 3.25
CA ASP A 63 13.39 5.07 3.06
C ASP A 63 14.62 4.80 3.93
N ALA A 64 14.41 4.49 5.22
CA ALA A 64 15.49 4.21 6.17
C ALA A 64 16.33 2.99 5.78
N HIS A 65 15.74 2.02 5.07
CA HIS A 65 16.39 0.76 4.68
C HIS A 65 16.68 0.62 3.20
N ASN A 66 16.51 1.71 2.42
CA ASN A 66 16.71 1.73 0.98
C ASN A 66 15.97 0.59 0.25
N ILE A 67 14.66 0.45 0.55
CA ILE A 67 13.78 -0.56 0.00
C ILE A 67 13.01 0.04 -1.17
N GLN A 68 13.20 -0.51 -2.36
CA GLN A 68 12.47 -0.10 -3.55
C GLN A 68 11.09 -0.77 -3.58
N TYR A 69 10.05 0.05 -3.72
CA TYR A 69 8.66 -0.37 -3.84
C TYR A 69 7.88 0.63 -4.70
N TRP A 70 6.67 0.28 -5.11
CA TRP A 70 5.75 1.21 -5.78
C TRP A 70 4.29 0.79 -5.57
N LEU A 71 3.36 1.70 -5.88
CA LEU A 71 1.93 1.42 -5.79
C LEU A 71 1.53 0.31 -6.76
N GLY A 72 0.69 -0.61 -6.28
CA GLY A 72 0.15 -1.71 -7.07
C GLY A 72 -1.37 -1.84 -6.94
N TYR A 73 -1.95 -2.69 -7.72
CA TYR A 73 -3.35 -3.14 -7.63
C TYR A 73 -4.37 -2.03 -7.30
N GLY A 74 -5.17 -2.21 -6.24
CA GLY A 74 -6.20 -1.25 -5.81
C GLY A 74 -5.63 0.11 -5.49
N SER A 75 -4.46 0.18 -4.87
CA SER A 75 -3.78 1.45 -4.56
C SER A 75 -3.34 2.20 -5.82
N LEU A 76 -2.91 1.48 -6.88
CA LEU A 76 -2.60 2.12 -8.16
C LEU A 76 -3.85 2.64 -8.87
N VAL A 77 -4.98 1.91 -8.78
CA VAL A 77 -6.29 2.40 -9.25
C VAL A 77 -6.66 3.69 -8.51
N GLY A 78 -6.53 3.70 -7.19
CA GLY A 78 -6.78 4.89 -6.36
C GLY A 78 -5.91 6.08 -6.75
N TYR A 79 -4.63 5.84 -7.02
CA TYR A 79 -3.73 6.88 -7.53
C TYR A 79 -4.19 7.46 -8.86
N VAL A 80 -4.54 6.61 -9.83
CA VAL A 80 -4.97 7.04 -11.17
C VAL A 80 -6.26 7.85 -11.09
N GLN A 81 -7.25 7.36 -10.35
CA GLN A 81 -8.58 7.98 -10.29
C GLN A 81 -8.64 9.26 -9.46
N ARG A 82 -7.87 9.34 -8.35
CA ARG A 82 -8.07 10.40 -7.36
C ARG A 82 -6.81 10.81 -6.59
N ARG A 83 -5.64 10.37 -7.00
CA ARG A 83 -4.35 10.62 -6.33
C ARG A 83 -4.32 10.16 -4.87
N GLY A 84 -5.07 9.11 -4.52
CA GLY A 84 -5.13 8.65 -3.14
C GLY A 84 -5.93 7.38 -2.95
N LEU A 85 -6.09 7.01 -1.68
CA LEU A 85 -6.79 5.80 -1.26
C LEU A 85 -8.24 5.77 -1.77
N LEU A 86 -8.66 4.64 -2.33
CA LEU A 86 -10.08 4.44 -2.69
C LEU A 86 -10.94 4.36 -1.41
N PRO A 87 -12.08 5.04 -1.34
CA PRO A 87 -12.87 5.14 -0.10
C PRO A 87 -13.41 3.79 0.40
N HIS A 88 -13.50 2.80 -0.47
CA HIS A 88 -14.02 1.48 -0.15
C HIS A 88 -12.94 0.43 0.08
N ASP A 89 -11.65 0.76 -0.10
CA ASP A 89 -10.56 -0.19 0.10
C ASP A 89 -10.33 -0.54 1.57
N HIS A 90 -9.83 -1.74 1.78
CA HIS A 90 -9.55 -2.30 3.11
C HIS A 90 -8.07 -2.56 3.37
N ASP A 91 -7.24 -2.39 2.37
CA ASP A 91 -5.80 -2.57 2.37
C ASP A 91 -5.11 -1.55 1.46
N ILE A 92 -3.80 -1.51 1.53
CA ILE A 92 -2.94 -0.80 0.59
C ILE A 92 -2.06 -1.84 -0.06
N ASP A 93 -2.03 -1.82 -1.39
CA ASP A 93 -1.24 -2.73 -2.19
C ASP A 93 0.03 -2.05 -2.67
N LEU A 94 1.17 -2.62 -2.34
CA LEU A 94 2.48 -2.23 -2.84
C LEU A 94 3.10 -3.39 -3.62
N LEU A 95 3.88 -3.07 -4.62
CA LEU A 95 4.67 -4.01 -5.41
C LEU A 95 6.16 -3.84 -5.09
N MET A 96 6.87 -4.95 -5.15
CA MET A 96 8.31 -5.04 -4.94
C MET A 96 8.87 -6.15 -5.84
N LEU A 97 10.09 -5.99 -6.37
CA LEU A 97 10.76 -7.12 -7.02
C LEU A 97 10.85 -8.30 -6.05
N ALA A 98 10.49 -9.48 -6.50
CA ALA A 98 10.37 -10.66 -5.64
C ALA A 98 11.66 -10.96 -4.86
N ASP A 99 12.82 -10.81 -5.50
CA ASP A 99 14.13 -11.06 -4.89
C ASP A 99 14.49 -10.00 -3.82
N GLU A 100 13.97 -8.78 -3.93
CA GLU A 100 14.15 -7.72 -2.93
C GLU A 100 13.47 -8.03 -1.60
N THR A 101 12.54 -9.00 -1.57
CA THR A 101 11.91 -9.48 -0.33
C THR A 101 12.95 -9.96 0.69
N ALA A 102 14.11 -10.41 0.24
CA ALA A 102 15.22 -10.79 1.12
C ALA A 102 15.61 -9.66 2.10
N LYS A 103 15.50 -8.40 1.67
CA LYS A 103 15.78 -7.23 2.53
C LYS A 103 14.80 -7.08 3.69
N LEU A 104 13.59 -7.63 3.56
CA LEU A 104 12.57 -7.58 4.62
C LEU A 104 12.72 -8.69 5.65
N VAL A 105 13.40 -9.79 5.31
CA VAL A 105 13.50 -10.99 6.16
C VAL A 105 14.08 -10.70 7.56
N PRO A 106 15.15 -9.91 7.72
CA PRO A 106 15.68 -9.57 9.04
C PRO A 106 14.68 -8.85 9.96
N TYR A 107 13.71 -8.16 9.36
CA TYR A 107 12.68 -7.40 10.07
C TYR A 107 11.37 -8.17 10.23
N SER A 108 11.32 -9.45 9.84
CA SER A 108 10.12 -10.26 10.02
C SER A 108 9.82 -10.41 11.50
N ASN A 109 8.59 -10.11 11.88
CA ASN A 109 8.10 -10.02 13.27
C ASN A 109 8.55 -8.77 14.05
N ALA A 110 9.29 -7.85 13.44
CA ALA A 110 9.64 -6.59 14.07
C ALA A 110 8.41 -5.68 14.23
N ASN A 111 8.37 -4.99 15.36
CA ASN A 111 7.47 -3.86 15.54
C ASN A 111 8.12 -2.64 14.89
N LEU A 112 7.51 -2.13 13.80
CA LEU A 112 7.98 -0.91 13.15
C LEU A 112 7.47 0.35 13.88
N SER A 113 6.47 0.18 14.73
CA SER A 113 5.98 1.15 15.71
C SER A 113 5.24 0.40 16.81
N ASP A 114 4.71 1.11 17.83
CA ASP A 114 3.94 0.53 18.93
C ASP A 114 2.77 -0.33 18.46
N VAL A 115 2.21 0.01 17.30
CA VAL A 115 0.99 -0.62 16.77
C VAL A 115 1.18 -1.30 15.41
N HIS A 116 2.35 -1.21 14.78
CA HIS A 116 2.60 -1.82 13.48
C HIS A 116 3.63 -2.95 13.56
N ILE A 117 3.29 -4.07 12.96
CA ILE A 117 4.15 -5.26 12.90
C ILE A 117 4.34 -5.70 11.46
N LEU A 118 5.60 -5.87 11.04
CA LEU A 118 5.94 -6.44 9.74
C LEU A 118 5.97 -7.96 9.83
N ARG A 119 5.37 -8.62 8.84
CA ARG A 119 5.41 -10.07 8.67
C ARG A 119 5.86 -10.42 7.26
N VAL A 120 6.93 -11.18 7.15
CA VAL A 120 7.39 -11.76 5.89
C VAL A 120 6.88 -13.20 5.81
N HIS A 121 6.32 -13.58 4.65
CA HIS A 121 5.82 -14.93 4.44
C HIS A 121 7.00 -15.92 4.47
N PRO A 122 7.00 -16.97 5.31
CA PRO A 122 8.15 -17.87 5.45
C PRO A 122 8.47 -18.65 4.17
N GLN A 123 7.52 -18.73 3.24
CA GLN A 123 7.68 -19.38 1.93
C GLN A 123 7.69 -18.35 0.79
N TRP A 124 8.17 -17.13 1.04
CA TRP A 124 8.18 -16.06 0.05
C TRP A 124 8.96 -16.41 -1.24
N GLN A 125 9.98 -17.25 -1.13
CA GLN A 125 10.77 -17.74 -2.26
C GLN A 125 10.00 -18.72 -3.17
N ARG A 126 8.90 -19.32 -2.68
CA ARG A 126 8.10 -20.24 -3.47
C ARG A 126 7.22 -19.45 -4.43
N ILE A 127 7.35 -19.75 -5.70
CA ILE A 127 6.59 -19.11 -6.77
C ILE A 127 5.25 -19.79 -6.95
N GLY A 128 4.22 -18.98 -7.11
CA GLY A 128 2.85 -19.45 -7.34
C GLY A 128 2.07 -19.83 -6.07
N LEU A 129 0.79 -19.53 -6.10
CA LEU A 129 -0.09 -19.73 -4.96
C LEU A 129 -0.24 -21.19 -4.54
N LYS A 130 -0.20 -22.12 -5.50
CA LYS A 130 -0.34 -23.56 -5.21
C LYS A 130 0.83 -24.09 -4.38
N SER A 131 2.01 -23.49 -4.52
CA SER A 131 3.23 -23.91 -3.82
C SER A 131 3.35 -23.35 -2.41
N ARG A 132 2.56 -22.34 -2.06
CA ARG A 132 2.58 -21.69 -0.74
C ARG A 132 1.43 -22.18 0.12
N LYS A 133 1.74 -22.46 1.38
CA LYS A 133 0.72 -22.67 2.40
C LYS A 133 0.22 -21.31 2.91
N ARG A 134 -1.00 -21.27 3.42
CA ARG A 134 -1.48 -20.11 4.17
C ARG A 134 -0.64 -19.98 5.44
N TYR A 135 -0.18 -18.76 5.73
CA TYR A 135 0.63 -18.46 6.89
C TYR A 135 -0.22 -17.82 8.00
N PRO A 136 -0.74 -18.63 8.95
CA PRO A 136 -1.43 -18.12 10.11
C PRO A 136 -0.38 -17.82 11.20
N SER A 137 -0.13 -16.57 11.51
CA SER A 137 0.75 -16.19 12.61
C SER A 137 0.19 -14.98 13.33
N LYS A 138 -0.08 -15.16 14.63
CA LYS A 138 -0.48 -14.07 15.55
C LYS A 138 -1.52 -13.12 14.95
N GLY A 139 -2.60 -13.68 14.37
CA GLY A 139 -3.69 -12.90 13.78
C GLY A 139 -3.41 -12.32 12.39
N ILE A 140 -2.30 -12.66 11.75
CA ILE A 140 -2.00 -12.33 10.37
C ILE A 140 -2.08 -13.61 9.55
N ASN A 141 -2.97 -13.61 8.57
CA ASN A 141 -3.18 -14.77 7.73
C ASN A 141 -3.13 -14.36 6.27
N PHE A 142 -2.05 -14.69 5.58
CA PHE A 142 -1.85 -14.36 4.18
C PHE A 142 -1.12 -15.48 3.43
N LYS A 143 -1.25 -15.47 2.11
CA LYS A 143 -0.68 -16.50 1.24
C LYS A 143 0.06 -15.91 0.04
N ALA A 144 -0.55 -14.93 -0.62
CA ALA A 144 -0.07 -14.41 -1.89
C ALA A 144 0.96 -13.28 -1.76
N PRO A 145 0.77 -12.25 -0.93
CA PRO A 145 1.81 -11.25 -0.69
C PRO A 145 3.07 -11.88 -0.11
N ASN A 146 4.24 -11.31 -0.41
CA ASN A 146 5.50 -11.73 0.18
C ASN A 146 5.66 -11.22 1.61
N ALA A 147 5.09 -10.06 1.90
CA ALA A 147 5.08 -9.50 3.23
C ALA A 147 3.80 -8.71 3.49
N ARG A 148 3.54 -8.42 4.74
CA ARG A 148 2.39 -7.65 5.19
C ARG A 148 2.77 -6.80 6.40
N LEU A 149 2.55 -5.48 6.31
CA LEU A 149 2.59 -4.59 7.46
C LEU A 149 1.17 -4.47 8.02
N LYS A 150 0.99 -4.91 9.25
CA LYS A 150 -0.32 -4.94 9.89
C LYS A 150 -0.41 -3.94 11.02
N TYR A 151 -1.52 -3.21 11.08
CA TYR A 151 -1.92 -2.47 12.26
C TYR A 151 -2.42 -3.46 13.33
N ARG A 152 -1.83 -3.41 14.55
CA ARG A 152 -2.13 -4.36 15.64
C ARG A 152 -3.61 -4.31 16.00
N ASN A 153 -4.22 -5.48 16.23
CA ASN A 153 -5.63 -5.65 16.60
C ASN A 153 -6.64 -5.06 15.58
N ARG A 154 -6.22 -4.83 14.33
CA ARG A 154 -7.08 -4.40 13.24
C ARG A 154 -6.91 -5.32 12.04
N SER A 155 -7.93 -5.34 11.16
CA SER A 155 -7.90 -6.09 9.90
C SER A 155 -7.44 -5.24 8.71
N HIS A 156 -6.67 -4.19 8.98
CA HIS A 156 -6.16 -3.26 7.97
C HIS A 156 -4.66 -3.45 7.86
N TYR A 157 -4.14 -3.46 6.64
CA TYR A 157 -2.73 -3.76 6.39
C TYR A 157 -2.25 -3.15 5.08
N VAL A 158 -0.93 -3.07 4.96
CA VAL A 158 -0.23 -2.84 3.71
C VAL A 158 0.28 -4.19 3.22
N ASP A 159 -0.16 -4.61 2.05
CA ASP A 159 0.29 -5.83 1.39
C ASP A 159 1.45 -5.53 0.45
N ILE A 160 2.55 -6.27 0.60
CA ILE A 160 3.73 -6.17 -0.24
C ILE A 160 3.75 -7.39 -1.15
N TRP A 161 3.37 -7.16 -2.40
CA TRP A 161 3.22 -8.19 -3.42
C TRP A 161 4.49 -8.38 -4.23
N PRO A 162 4.84 -9.62 -4.56
CA PRO A 162 5.96 -9.88 -5.44
C PRO A 162 5.62 -9.58 -6.90
N ILE A 163 6.56 -8.96 -7.60
CA ILE A 163 6.60 -8.92 -9.05
C ILE A 163 7.91 -9.54 -9.52
N TYR A 164 7.83 -10.31 -10.59
CA TYR A 164 8.95 -11.09 -11.08
C TYR A 164 9.48 -10.49 -12.37
N ASN A 165 10.79 -10.30 -12.46
CA ASN A 165 11.49 -9.88 -13.67
C ASN A 165 11.75 -11.05 -14.64
N TYR A 166 10.97 -12.11 -14.54
CA TYR A 166 10.94 -13.28 -15.42
C TYR A 166 9.52 -13.84 -15.47
N ASN A 167 9.24 -14.77 -16.40
CA ASN A 167 7.93 -15.43 -16.46
C ASN A 167 7.92 -16.70 -15.57
N PRO A 168 7.31 -16.67 -14.38
CA PRO A 168 7.29 -17.81 -13.48
C PRO A 168 6.44 -18.98 -13.95
N GLY A 169 5.59 -18.77 -14.96
CA GLY A 169 4.80 -19.84 -15.60
C GLY A 169 5.56 -20.65 -16.65
N LYS A 170 6.65 -20.13 -17.17
CA LYS A 170 7.52 -20.83 -18.12
C LYS A 170 8.76 -21.33 -17.37
N ARG A 171 8.96 -22.66 -17.33
CA ARG A 171 10.10 -23.27 -16.66
C ARG A 171 11.42 -22.67 -17.16
N LYS A 172 12.18 -22.12 -16.23
CA LYS A 172 13.63 -21.97 -16.20
C LYS A 172 14.34 -21.54 -17.50
N THR A 173 14.34 -20.28 -17.79
CA THR A 173 15.59 -19.64 -18.15
C THR A 173 15.70 -18.40 -17.25
N LYS A 174 16.61 -18.43 -16.27
CA LYS A 174 17.15 -17.21 -15.66
C LYS A 174 17.95 -16.48 -16.76
N SER A 175 17.24 -16.01 -17.76
CA SER A 175 17.79 -15.02 -18.66
C SER A 175 17.81 -13.72 -17.87
N ASN A 176 18.99 -13.22 -17.59
CA ASN A 176 19.24 -12.01 -16.79
C ASN A 176 18.72 -10.72 -17.43
N MET A 177 17.96 -10.80 -18.51
CA MET A 177 17.39 -9.63 -19.19
C MET A 177 15.98 -9.96 -19.64
N THR A 178 15.04 -9.82 -18.74
CA THR A 178 13.64 -9.87 -19.14
C THR A 178 13.17 -8.47 -19.52
N THR A 179 12.54 -8.38 -20.68
CA THR A 179 11.86 -7.16 -21.13
C THR A 179 10.48 -7.01 -20.50
N VAL A 180 10.11 -7.94 -19.63
CA VAL A 180 8.77 -8.01 -19.01
C VAL A 180 8.86 -8.20 -17.49
N LEU A 181 7.88 -7.62 -16.81
CA LEU A 181 7.57 -7.92 -15.42
C LEU A 181 6.31 -8.76 -15.34
N THR A 182 6.29 -9.75 -14.46
CA THR A 182 5.15 -10.66 -14.29
C THR A 182 4.62 -10.59 -12.87
N GLN A 183 3.32 -10.38 -12.75
CA GLN A 183 2.58 -10.30 -11.48
C GLN A 183 1.28 -11.11 -11.56
N TYR A 184 0.55 -11.19 -10.46
CA TYR A 184 -0.81 -11.74 -10.47
C TYR A 184 -1.81 -10.72 -11.04
N ASP A 185 -2.83 -11.23 -11.76
CA ASP A 185 -4.05 -10.48 -12.04
C ASP A 185 -5.05 -10.61 -10.86
N LYS A 186 -6.22 -10.02 -10.98
CA LYS A 186 -7.32 -10.10 -10.01
C LYS A 186 -7.86 -11.51 -9.75
N PHE A 187 -7.51 -12.49 -10.61
CA PHE A 187 -7.87 -13.89 -10.47
C PHE A 187 -6.70 -14.77 -10.05
N TYR A 188 -5.59 -14.15 -9.63
CA TYR A 188 -4.33 -14.82 -9.29
C TYR A 188 -3.71 -15.64 -10.44
N LYS A 189 -3.93 -15.18 -11.67
CA LYS A 189 -3.24 -15.69 -12.85
C LYS A 189 -2.03 -14.81 -13.16
N TRP A 190 -1.04 -15.38 -13.83
CA TRP A 190 0.14 -14.64 -14.24
C TRP A 190 -0.19 -13.69 -15.39
N LEU A 191 0.17 -12.43 -15.22
CA LEU A 191 0.04 -11.39 -16.20
C LEU A 191 1.36 -10.65 -16.33
N SER A 192 1.83 -10.47 -17.56
CA SER A 192 3.11 -9.81 -17.86
C SER A 192 2.89 -8.48 -18.54
N SER A 193 3.71 -7.49 -18.17
CA SER A 193 3.76 -6.17 -18.78
C SER A 193 5.20 -5.83 -19.20
N PRO A 194 5.43 -4.95 -20.18
CA PRO A 194 6.76 -4.45 -20.50
C PRO A 194 7.41 -3.81 -19.26
N VAL A 195 8.71 -4.04 -19.08
CA VAL A 195 9.49 -3.40 -17.99
C VAL A 195 9.38 -1.88 -18.05
N SER A 196 9.35 -1.30 -19.25
CA SER A 196 9.22 0.15 -19.47
C SER A 196 7.91 0.77 -18.97
N TRP A 197 6.90 -0.04 -18.67
CA TRP A 197 5.66 0.48 -18.04
C TRP A 197 5.85 0.72 -16.54
N THR A 198 6.81 0.04 -15.93
CA THR A 198 7.11 0.19 -14.51
C THR A 198 8.34 1.06 -14.27
N PHE A 199 9.43 0.85 -15.01
CA PHE A 199 10.69 1.53 -14.80
C PHE A 199 11.01 2.55 -15.90
N PRO A 200 11.68 3.68 -15.55
CA PRO A 200 12.08 4.06 -14.21
C PRO A 200 10.86 4.42 -13.34
N LEU A 201 10.92 4.09 -12.04
CA LEU A 201 9.90 4.52 -11.10
C LEU A 201 9.85 6.04 -11.03
N GLN A 202 8.66 6.59 -10.86
CA GLN A 202 8.43 8.02 -10.75
C GLN A 202 8.00 8.38 -9.32
N PRO A 203 8.54 9.45 -8.72
CA PRO A 203 7.98 9.98 -7.49
C PRO A 203 6.55 10.47 -7.76
N CYS A 204 5.63 10.15 -6.88
CA CYS A 204 4.24 10.55 -7.00
C CYS A 204 3.65 10.87 -5.62
N GLU A 205 2.48 11.52 -5.62
CA GLU A 205 1.77 11.85 -4.40
C GLU A 205 0.52 10.96 -4.28
N PHE A 206 0.38 10.29 -3.14
CA PHE A 206 -0.77 9.45 -2.83
C PHE A 206 -1.35 9.85 -1.47
N SER A 207 -2.55 10.39 -1.47
CA SER A 207 -3.18 10.96 -0.25
C SER A 207 -2.26 11.95 0.48
N GLY A 208 -1.57 12.84 -0.26
CA GLY A 208 -0.64 13.82 0.29
C GLY A 208 0.75 13.29 0.68
N MET A 209 0.99 11.99 0.56
CA MET A 209 2.26 11.34 0.90
C MET A 209 3.09 11.08 -0.34
N LYS A 210 4.40 11.31 -0.27
CA LYS A 210 5.34 10.97 -1.33
C LYS A 210 5.56 9.47 -1.36
N VAL A 211 5.31 8.84 -2.50
CA VAL A 211 5.49 7.42 -2.74
C VAL A 211 6.10 7.20 -4.13
N TRP A 212 6.30 5.95 -4.51
CA TRP A 212 6.75 5.58 -5.84
C TRP A 212 5.61 5.02 -6.69
N CYS A 213 5.56 5.47 -7.93
CA CYS A 213 4.63 4.99 -8.96
C CYS A 213 5.38 4.35 -10.11
N PRO A 214 4.76 3.41 -10.83
CA PRO A 214 5.31 2.96 -12.11
C PRO A 214 5.30 4.08 -13.15
N ALA A 215 6.14 3.97 -14.19
CA ALA A 215 6.27 4.97 -15.25
C ALA A 215 4.96 5.21 -16.04
N MET A 216 4.16 4.17 -16.21
CA MET A 216 2.91 4.22 -16.99
C MET A 216 1.74 3.61 -16.20
N PRO A 217 1.26 4.26 -15.14
CA PRO A 217 0.25 3.74 -14.24
C PRO A 217 -1.06 3.40 -14.96
N ASP A 218 -1.50 4.24 -15.91
CA ASP A 218 -2.75 4.04 -16.64
C ASP A 218 -2.74 2.76 -17.48
N ARG A 219 -1.61 2.44 -18.11
CA ARG A 219 -1.45 1.20 -18.89
C ARG A 219 -1.54 -0.03 -18.00
N ILE A 220 -0.91 0.03 -16.84
CA ILE A 220 -0.94 -1.08 -15.87
C ILE A 220 -2.35 -1.26 -15.31
N VAL A 221 -3.03 -0.17 -14.93
CA VAL A 221 -4.42 -0.22 -14.45
C VAL A 221 -5.35 -0.78 -15.52
N SER A 222 -5.24 -0.28 -16.77
CA SER A 222 -6.06 -0.78 -17.89
C SER A 222 -5.84 -2.25 -18.17
N MET A 223 -4.58 -2.73 -18.08
CA MET A 223 -4.23 -4.14 -18.26
C MET A 223 -4.83 -5.02 -17.17
N LEU A 224 -4.81 -4.58 -15.89
CA LEU A 224 -5.27 -5.37 -14.74
C LEU A 224 -6.80 -5.38 -14.61
N TYR A 225 -7.45 -4.26 -14.89
CA TYR A 225 -8.85 -4.03 -14.53
C TYR A 225 -9.74 -3.60 -15.69
N GLY A 226 -9.17 -3.29 -16.85
CA GLY A 226 -9.85 -2.73 -18.01
C GLY A 226 -9.79 -1.20 -18.04
N ALA A 227 -9.93 -0.62 -19.24
CA ALA A 227 -9.82 0.84 -19.48
C ALA A 227 -10.85 1.66 -18.67
N GLU A 228 -12.05 1.12 -18.44
CA GLU A 228 -13.09 1.79 -17.66
C GLU A 228 -12.62 2.12 -16.23
N SER A 229 -11.71 1.31 -15.68
CA SER A 229 -11.15 1.49 -14.33
C SER A 229 -10.25 2.72 -14.19
N LEU A 230 -9.92 3.40 -15.27
CA LEU A 230 -9.19 4.67 -15.21
C LEU A 230 -10.04 5.81 -14.62
N ASN A 231 -11.35 5.80 -14.91
CA ASN A 231 -12.24 6.93 -14.61
C ASN A 231 -13.48 6.55 -13.80
N LYS A 232 -13.79 5.24 -13.70
CA LYS A 232 -15.01 4.77 -13.05
C LYS A 232 -14.69 3.90 -11.84
N SER A 233 -15.32 4.21 -10.72
CA SER A 233 -15.28 3.32 -9.55
C SER A 233 -16.21 2.12 -9.76
N ASN A 234 -15.73 0.93 -9.40
CA ASN A 234 -16.55 -0.28 -9.36
C ASN A 234 -17.40 -0.39 -8.08
N ARG A 235 -17.42 0.65 -7.24
CA ARG A 235 -18.20 0.74 -6.01
C ARG A 235 -18.91 2.08 -5.93
N ALA A 236 -20.15 2.04 -5.44
CA ALA A 236 -20.94 3.21 -5.08
C ALA A 236 -21.44 3.11 -3.65
N CYS A 237 -21.57 4.24 -2.99
CA CYS A 237 -22.21 4.29 -1.67
C CYS A 237 -23.74 4.38 -1.84
N VAL A 238 -24.43 3.34 -1.40
CA VAL A 238 -25.90 3.28 -1.43
C VAL A 238 -26.38 2.91 -0.04
N ASN A 239 -27.23 3.76 0.55
CA ASN A 239 -27.81 3.56 1.88
C ASN A 239 -26.77 3.17 2.95
N GLY A 240 -25.66 3.90 3.01
CA GLY A 240 -24.59 3.66 3.97
C GLY A 240 -23.80 2.38 3.75
N SER A 241 -23.81 1.82 2.53
CA SER A 241 -23.08 0.60 2.18
C SER A 241 -22.40 0.72 0.83
N TRP A 242 -21.14 0.23 0.76
CA TRP A 242 -20.40 0.14 -0.51
C TRP A 242 -20.91 -1.05 -1.31
N VAL A 243 -21.61 -0.78 -2.40
CA VAL A 243 -22.14 -1.80 -3.31
C VAL A 243 -21.32 -1.86 -4.60
N LYS A 244 -21.20 -3.06 -5.17
CA LYS A 244 -20.55 -3.24 -6.47
C LYS A 244 -21.45 -2.70 -7.57
N VAL A 245 -20.88 -1.91 -8.48
CA VAL A 245 -21.53 -1.41 -9.68
C VAL A 245 -20.85 -2.01 -10.93
N LYS A 246 -21.59 -2.16 -12.01
CA LYS A 246 -21.00 -2.55 -13.30
C LYS A 246 -20.19 -1.37 -13.83
N LEU A 247 -18.98 -1.66 -14.27
CA LEU A 247 -18.17 -0.77 -15.08
C LEU A 247 -18.57 -0.91 -16.55
#